data_70cddf0472f1dce42bc64068b844542d
#
_entry.id   70cddf0472f1dce42bc64068b844542d
#
_cell.length_a   1.000
_cell.length_b   1.000
_cell.length_c   1.000
_cell.angle_alpha   90.00
_cell.angle_beta   90.00
_cell.angle_gamma   90.00
#
_symmetry.space_group_name_H-M   'P 1'
#
loop_
_entity.id
_entity.type
_entity.pdbx_description
1 polymer ?
#
loop_
_entity_poly.entity_id
_entity_poly.type
_entity_poly.pdbx_seq_one_letter_code
_entity_poly.pdbx_strand_id
1 'polypeptide(L)'
;LDYKNWAVAGSVLSEDKYAYKIFNRLKEKGYNVVGIKPGVEEKDVFNNIRDIPYNIEVLDLCINPIKGLDIVKEASKLGINKILIQPGAESNEIINFCRENNINAIEGCALVELSKLV
;
A
#
# COMPACT_ATOMS: atom_id res chain seq x y z
N LEU A 1 -9.97 -8.80 -7.99
CA LEU A 1 -8.51 -8.73 -8.02
C LEU A 1 -7.92 -10.10 -7.77
N ASP A 2 -7.00 -10.50 -8.63
CA ASP A 2 -6.38 -11.82 -8.55
C ASP A 2 -5.23 -11.89 -7.54
N TYR A 3 -4.78 -10.74 -7.06
CA TYR A 3 -3.67 -10.66 -6.13
C TYR A 3 -4.13 -10.89 -4.71
N LYS A 4 -3.39 -11.70 -3.96
CA LYS A 4 -3.76 -12.09 -2.60
C LYS A 4 -2.94 -11.43 -1.50
N ASN A 5 -1.71 -11.03 -1.80
CA ASN A 5 -0.78 -10.50 -0.81
C ASN A 5 -0.64 -8.99 -0.96
N TRP A 6 -1.16 -8.26 0.01
CA TRP A 6 -1.25 -6.81 -0.01
C TRP A 6 -0.49 -6.20 1.16
N ALA A 7 0.04 -5.01 0.94
CA ALA A 7 0.53 -4.15 2.01
C ALA A 7 -0.16 -2.80 1.90
N VAL A 8 -0.64 -2.26 3.00
CA VAL A 8 -1.24 -0.93 3.06
C VAL A 8 -0.31 -0.02 3.84
N ALA A 9 0.23 0.99 3.17
CA ALA A 9 1.09 1.98 3.80
C ALA A 9 0.24 3.14 4.29
N GLY A 10 0.26 3.39 5.60
CA GLY A 10 -0.49 4.48 6.20
C GLY A 10 -0.94 4.19 7.62
N SER A 11 -1.85 5.00 8.11
CA SER A 11 -2.37 4.91 9.48
C SER A 11 -3.44 3.82 9.60
N VAL A 12 -3.01 2.57 9.47
CA VAL A 12 -3.91 1.40 9.47
C VAL A 12 -4.53 1.11 10.84
N LEU A 13 -4.02 1.70 11.91
CA LEU A 13 -4.53 1.52 13.27
C LEU A 13 -5.45 2.65 13.73
N SER A 14 -5.62 3.69 12.93
CA SER A 14 -6.44 4.85 13.27
C SER A 14 -7.81 4.76 12.58
N GLU A 15 -8.86 4.50 13.36
CA GLU A 15 -10.21 4.20 12.87
C GLU A 15 -10.81 5.25 11.92
N ASP A 16 -10.42 6.51 12.06
CA ASP A 16 -10.91 7.61 11.24
C ASP A 16 -10.19 7.75 9.90
N LYS A 17 -9.19 6.93 9.61
CA LYS A 17 -8.37 7.04 8.40
C LYS A 17 -8.79 6.04 7.34
N TYR A 18 -8.63 6.43 6.06
CA TYR A 18 -8.89 5.53 4.95
C TYR A 18 -8.00 4.29 4.97
N ALA A 19 -6.74 4.43 5.40
CA ALA A 19 -5.83 3.29 5.50
C ALA A 19 -6.40 2.20 6.41
N TYR A 20 -7.00 2.57 7.54
CA TYR A 20 -7.67 1.63 8.45
C TYR A 20 -8.83 0.91 7.74
N LYS A 21 -9.66 1.67 7.03
CA LYS A 21 -10.82 1.11 6.33
C LYS A 21 -10.41 0.14 5.24
N ILE A 22 -9.39 0.49 4.47
CA ILE A 22 -8.86 -0.36 3.40
C ILE A 22 -8.26 -1.64 3.98
N PHE A 23 -7.43 -1.49 5.00
CA PHE A 23 -6.76 -2.61 5.67
C PHE A 23 -7.77 -3.64 6.18
N ASN A 24 -8.80 -3.17 6.86
CA ASN A 24 -9.83 -4.06 7.41
C ASN A 24 -10.73 -4.64 6.32
N ARG A 25 -11.05 -3.87 5.27
CA ARG A 25 -11.85 -4.38 4.17
C ARG A 25 -11.11 -5.50 3.43
N LEU A 26 -9.81 -5.37 3.22
CA LEU A 26 -9.02 -6.43 2.61
C LEU A 26 -9.03 -7.70 3.47
N LYS A 27 -8.90 -7.54 4.79
CA LYS A 27 -8.99 -8.68 5.71
C LYS A 27 -10.35 -9.37 5.63
N GLU A 28 -11.42 -8.59 5.62
CA GLU A 28 -12.79 -9.13 5.53
C GLU A 28 -13.02 -9.91 4.23
N LYS A 29 -12.37 -9.50 3.15
CA LYS A 29 -12.48 -10.16 1.86
C LYS A 29 -11.57 -11.38 1.71
N GLY A 30 -10.78 -11.71 2.74
CA GLY A 30 -9.93 -12.90 2.75
C GLY A 30 -8.54 -12.70 2.15
N TYR A 31 -8.12 -11.46 1.88
CA TYR A 31 -6.77 -11.18 1.41
C TYR A 31 -5.76 -11.24 2.56
N ASN A 32 -4.54 -11.64 2.24
CA ASN A 32 -3.42 -11.47 3.16
C ASN A 32 -3.00 -10.01 3.11
N VAL A 33 -3.12 -9.30 4.21
CA VAL A 33 -2.81 -7.89 4.27
C VAL A 33 -2.02 -7.54 5.52
N VAL A 34 -0.99 -6.73 5.33
CA VAL A 34 -0.21 -6.15 6.43
C VAL A 34 -0.16 -4.65 6.26
N GLY A 35 0.08 -3.95 7.36
CA GLY A 35 0.27 -2.51 7.34
C GLY A 35 1.74 -2.13 7.33
N ILE A 36 2.04 -0.98 6.76
CA ILE A 36 3.36 -0.35 6.85
C ILE A 36 3.14 1.02 7.46
N LYS A 37 3.69 1.22 8.66
CA LYS A 37 3.60 2.49 9.35
C LYS A 37 4.95 2.78 9.98
N PRO A 38 5.74 3.72 9.41
CA PRO A 38 7.04 4.06 9.99
C PRO A 38 6.91 4.44 11.47
N GLY A 39 7.76 3.85 12.29
CA GLY A 39 7.76 4.08 13.73
C GLY A 39 6.82 3.19 14.52
N VAL A 40 6.09 2.29 13.88
CA VAL A 40 5.13 1.40 14.54
C VAL A 40 5.49 -0.06 14.28
N GLU A 41 5.53 -0.86 15.34
CA GLU A 41 5.70 -2.31 15.25
C GLU A 41 4.61 -2.94 16.12
N GLU A 42 3.59 -3.44 15.44
CA GLU A 42 2.45 -4.11 16.07
C GLU A 42 2.08 -5.33 15.27
N LYS A 43 1.14 -6.14 15.77
CA LYS A 43 0.68 -7.30 15.02
C LYS A 43 0.18 -6.87 13.65
N ASP A 44 0.72 -7.49 12.61
CA ASP A 44 0.38 -7.23 11.20
C ASP A 44 0.72 -5.82 10.72
N VAL A 45 1.52 -5.06 11.48
CA VAL A 45 1.96 -3.72 11.09
C VAL A 45 3.48 -3.63 11.25
N PHE A 46 4.16 -3.27 10.17
CA PHE A 46 5.61 -3.23 10.10
C PHE A 46 6.11 -1.80 9.98
N ASN A 47 7.24 -1.53 10.63
CA ASN A 47 7.93 -0.24 10.53
C ASN A 47 8.49 -0.03 9.11
N ASN A 48 8.91 -1.11 8.46
CA ASN A 48 9.56 -1.05 7.16
C ASN A 48 9.08 -2.19 6.26
N ILE A 49 8.87 -1.88 4.98
CA ILE A 49 8.38 -2.85 4.01
C ILE A 49 9.32 -4.07 3.86
N ARG A 50 10.63 -3.87 4.02
CA ARG A 50 11.61 -4.96 3.91
C ARG A 50 11.51 -5.98 5.04
N ASP A 51 10.82 -5.66 6.14
CA ASP A 51 10.66 -6.56 7.28
C ASP A 51 9.49 -7.53 7.10
N ILE A 52 8.69 -7.35 6.07
CA ILE A 52 7.53 -8.21 5.80
C ILE A 52 8.01 -9.59 5.34
N PRO A 53 7.56 -10.68 5.98
CA PRO A 53 8.12 -12.02 5.76
C PRO A 53 7.61 -12.75 4.52
N TYR A 54 6.86 -12.09 3.63
CA TYR A 54 6.39 -12.71 2.39
C TYR A 54 6.35 -11.70 1.25
N ASN A 55 6.22 -12.19 0.03
CA ASN A 55 6.18 -11.33 -1.16
C ASN A 55 4.88 -10.55 -1.22
N ILE A 56 5.01 -9.23 -1.31
CA ILE A 56 3.87 -8.34 -1.52
C ILE A 56 3.61 -8.24 -3.01
N GLU A 57 2.37 -8.47 -3.41
CA GLU A 57 1.96 -8.37 -4.80
C GLU A 57 1.45 -6.98 -5.15
N VAL A 58 0.73 -6.35 -4.22
CA VAL A 58 0.20 -5.00 -4.41
C VAL A 58 0.50 -4.16 -3.17
N LEU A 59 1.06 -2.98 -3.40
CA LEU A 59 1.24 -1.97 -2.36
C LEU A 59 0.15 -0.91 -2.53
N ASP A 60 -0.69 -0.74 -1.51
CA ASP A 60 -1.66 0.33 -1.46
C ASP A 60 -1.06 1.51 -0.70
N LEU A 61 -0.81 2.60 -1.39
CA LEU A 61 -0.14 3.77 -0.83
C LEU A 61 -1.19 4.76 -0.32
N CYS A 62 -1.30 4.85 1.00
CA CYS A 62 -2.26 5.71 1.69
C CYS A 62 -1.57 6.49 2.81
N ILE A 63 -0.47 7.14 2.45
CA ILE A 63 0.40 7.88 3.37
C ILE A 63 0.82 9.18 2.69
N ASN A 64 1.33 10.15 3.45
CA ASN A 64 1.77 11.40 2.84
C ASN A 64 2.87 11.14 1.78
N PRO A 65 2.93 11.99 0.72
CA PRO A 65 3.84 11.71 -0.40
C PRO A 65 5.32 11.68 -0.07
N ILE A 66 5.75 12.37 0.98
CA ILE A 66 7.17 12.40 1.36
C ILE A 66 7.59 11.01 1.86
N LYS A 67 6.83 10.47 2.81
CA LYS A 67 7.07 9.11 3.32
C LYS A 67 6.74 8.07 2.25
N GLY A 68 5.73 8.34 1.45
CA GLY A 68 5.31 7.46 0.37
C GLY A 68 6.40 7.21 -0.65
N LEU A 69 7.14 8.25 -1.02
CA LEU A 69 8.25 8.11 -1.98
C LEU A 69 9.31 7.15 -1.47
N ASP A 70 9.68 7.25 -0.19
CA ASP A 70 10.67 6.36 0.40
C ASP A 70 10.18 4.90 0.40
N ILE A 71 8.91 4.69 0.70
CA ILE A 71 8.31 3.36 0.69
C ILE A 71 8.29 2.78 -0.73
N VAL A 72 7.95 3.58 -1.73
CA VAL A 72 7.93 3.16 -3.13
C VAL A 72 9.33 2.78 -3.60
N LYS A 73 10.35 3.54 -3.20
CA LYS A 73 11.74 3.21 -3.55
C LYS A 73 12.17 1.87 -2.96
N GLU A 74 11.82 1.61 -1.70
CA GLU A 74 12.10 0.32 -1.07
C GLU A 74 11.32 -0.82 -1.74
N ALA A 75 10.05 -0.57 -2.08
CA ALA A 75 9.22 -1.54 -2.78
C ALA A 75 9.84 -1.94 -4.12
N SER A 76 10.37 -0.96 -4.85
CA SER A 76 11.04 -1.20 -6.13
C SER A 76 12.22 -2.15 -5.97
N LYS A 77 13.03 -1.95 -4.93
CA LYS A 77 14.18 -2.83 -4.64
C LYS A 77 13.75 -4.27 -4.34
N LEU A 78 12.54 -4.45 -3.83
CA LEU A 78 11.99 -5.76 -3.49
C LEU A 78 11.24 -6.41 -4.66
N GLY A 79 11.22 -5.76 -5.81
CA GLY A 79 10.56 -6.28 -7.00
C GLY A 79 9.05 -6.07 -7.04
N ILE A 80 8.50 -5.25 -6.16
CA ILE A 80 7.08 -4.92 -6.17
C ILE A 80 6.84 -3.95 -7.32
N ASN A 81 5.98 -4.35 -8.26
CA ASN A 81 5.73 -3.57 -9.48
C ASN A 81 4.27 -3.17 -9.67
N LYS A 82 3.44 -3.33 -8.65
CA LYS A 82 2.03 -2.88 -8.68
C LYS A 82 1.73 -2.05 -7.45
N ILE A 83 1.37 -0.80 -7.69
CA ILE A 83 1.10 0.16 -6.62
C ILE A 83 -0.22 0.86 -6.92
N LEU A 84 -1.10 0.87 -5.92
CA LEU A 84 -2.34 1.63 -5.96
C LEU A 84 -2.14 2.89 -5.12
N ILE A 85 -2.25 4.05 -5.74
CA ILE A 85 -2.01 5.33 -5.07
C ILE A 85 -3.35 5.95 -4.72
N GLN A 86 -3.64 6.03 -3.43
CA GLN A 86 -4.88 6.62 -2.94
C GLN A 86 -4.89 8.13 -3.17
N PRO A 87 -6.07 8.74 -3.37
CA PRO A 87 -6.18 10.20 -3.47
C PRO A 87 -5.52 10.89 -2.27
N GLY A 88 -4.65 11.86 -2.53
CA GLY A 88 -3.88 12.56 -1.52
C GLY A 88 -2.49 11.99 -1.26
N ALA A 89 -2.20 10.78 -1.75
CA ALA A 89 -0.89 10.16 -1.62
C ALA A 89 0.00 10.36 -2.85
N GLU A 90 -0.53 10.92 -3.92
CA GLU A 90 0.18 11.13 -5.17
C GLU A 90 1.15 12.32 -5.08
N SER A 91 2.24 12.22 -5.83
CA SER A 91 3.13 13.34 -6.11
C SER A 91 3.79 13.11 -7.46
N ASN A 92 4.29 14.18 -8.07
CA ASN A 92 5.02 14.06 -9.34
C ASN A 92 6.25 13.17 -9.18
N GLU A 93 6.94 13.28 -8.04
CA GLU A 93 8.13 12.48 -7.76
C GLU A 93 7.79 10.98 -7.72
N ILE A 94 6.69 10.61 -7.07
CA ILE A 94 6.25 9.20 -7.01
C ILE A 94 5.87 8.70 -8.40
N ILE A 95 5.07 9.47 -9.13
CA ILE A 95 4.62 9.09 -10.48
C ILE A 95 5.83 8.91 -11.41
N ASN A 96 6.76 9.85 -11.38
CA ASN A 96 7.96 9.78 -12.21
C ASN A 96 8.84 8.61 -11.84
N PHE A 97 9.03 8.37 -10.55
CA PHE A 97 9.81 7.23 -10.08
C PHE A 97 9.20 5.90 -10.56
N CYS A 98 7.89 5.76 -10.44
CA CYS A 98 7.21 4.55 -10.90
C CYS A 98 7.38 4.34 -12.41
N ARG A 99 7.24 5.40 -13.19
CA ARG A 99 7.41 5.34 -14.65
C ARG A 99 8.84 4.92 -15.02
N GLU A 100 9.83 5.52 -14.38
CA GLU A 100 11.24 5.24 -14.66
C GLU A 100 11.68 3.84 -14.23
N ASN A 101 10.96 3.21 -13.31
CA ASN A 101 11.31 1.91 -12.76
C ASN A 101 10.34 0.79 -13.15
N ASN A 102 9.52 1.02 -14.16
CA ASN A 102 8.57 0.04 -14.69
C ASN A 102 7.58 -0.48 -13.64
N ILE A 103 7.15 0.41 -12.75
CA ILE A 103 6.14 0.11 -11.76
C ILE A 103 4.78 0.53 -12.34
N ASN A 104 3.84 -0.39 -12.32
CA ASN A 104 2.47 -0.11 -12.73
C ASN A 104 1.76 0.59 -11.57
N ALA A 105 1.67 1.91 -11.63
CA ALA A 105 1.04 2.73 -10.61
C ALA A 105 -0.35 3.16 -11.09
N ILE A 106 -1.35 2.86 -10.29
CA ILE A 106 -2.74 3.22 -10.57
C ILE A 106 -3.20 4.19 -9.50
N GLU A 107 -3.65 5.37 -9.91
CA GLU A 107 -4.25 6.34 -9.00
C GLU A 107 -5.73 5.99 -8.84
N GLY A 108 -6.15 5.68 -7.62
CA GLY A 108 -7.52 5.31 -7.35
C GLY A 108 -7.75 4.89 -5.91
N CYS A 109 -9.00 4.66 -5.57
CA CYS A 109 -9.40 4.27 -4.23
C CYS A 109 -9.63 2.77 -4.14
N ALA A 110 -8.87 2.08 -3.28
CA ALA A 110 -9.01 0.64 -3.09
C ALA A 110 -10.41 0.26 -2.62
N LEU A 111 -11.05 1.09 -1.81
CA LEU A 111 -12.43 0.82 -1.34
C LEU A 111 -13.42 0.79 -2.51
N VAL A 112 -13.25 1.68 -3.49
CA VAL A 112 -14.09 1.72 -4.68
C VAL A 112 -13.82 0.50 -5.54
N GLU A 113 -12.56 0.17 -5.76
CA GLU A 113 -12.20 -0.99 -6.58
C GLU A 113 -12.69 -2.31 -5.96
N LEU A 114 -12.54 -2.46 -4.64
CA LEU A 114 -13.02 -3.66 -3.94
C LEU A 114 -14.54 -3.78 -3.98
N SER A 115 -15.27 -2.67 -3.96
CA SER A 115 -16.73 -2.71 -4.02
C SER A 115 -17.27 -3.23 -5.35
N LYS A 116 -16.45 -3.16 -6.41
CA LYS A 116 -16.82 -3.65 -7.74
C LYS A 116 -16.68 -5.18 -7.88
N LEU A 117 -16.09 -5.83 -6.88
CA LEU A 117 -15.82 -7.26 -6.90
C LEU A 117 -16.92 -8.12 -6.26
N VAL A 118 -18.06 -7.56 -6.01
CA VAL A 118 -19.17 -8.25 -5.33
C VAL A 118 -19.98 -9.08 -6.31
#